data_ca39dd1bb18db477e0d8c090d8b5bdff
#
_entry.id   ca39dd1bb18db477e0d8c090d8b5bdff
#
_cell.length_a   1.000
_cell.length_b   1.000
_cell.length_c   1.000
_cell.angle_alpha   90.00
_cell.angle_beta   90.00
_cell.angle_gamma   90.00
#
_symmetry.space_group_name_H-M   'P 1'
#
loop_
_entity.id
_entity.type
_entity.pdbx_description
1 polymer ?
#
loop_
_entity_poly.entity_id
_entity_poly.type
_entity_poly.pdbx_seq_one_letter_code
_entity_poly.pdbx_strand_id
1 'polypeptide(L)'
;MTRPAPNLAIVIVNWNVRDLLRDCLAAIASSTGLAEGEVETIVVDNDSADDSAAMVRAEFPWAHLIESGANLGFADGCQLGYEATAAPFVMLLNPDTVPDPDAIASMLATISGDDRIGILGSRLRNTDGSFQRASGGAFPTLGNLAWNYLFLGAVLPRRWAPRAVYLDDDPSGIRPIDWVSGASLTFRREAVGPRIFHPEFFMFGEDMELCDRVARAGWQVLYSARQTITHHHGQSFARQRSLEVLATVYKGPRFFFRQGRGTAARLAYDAILFVGYASRWAIFSLLALVRPNREYGAMARFSRRYLGAMAKTIFNRQPARRGKELAR
;
A
#
# COMPACT_ATOMS: atom_id res chain seq x y z
N MET A 1 7.66 -33.80 -18.64
CA MET A 1 8.53 -33.13 -17.65
C MET A 1 7.65 -32.22 -16.85
N THR A 2 7.52 -32.42 -15.55
CA THR A 2 6.78 -31.51 -14.65
C THR A 2 7.53 -30.18 -14.63
N ARG A 3 6.82 -29.08 -14.93
CA ARG A 3 7.37 -27.72 -14.82
C ARG A 3 7.88 -27.54 -13.38
N PRO A 4 9.08 -27.00 -13.15
CA PRO A 4 9.53 -26.73 -11.79
C PRO A 4 8.54 -25.79 -11.10
N ALA A 5 8.36 -25.96 -9.81
CA ALA A 5 7.52 -25.05 -9.03
C ALA A 5 8.15 -23.64 -9.08
N PRO A 6 7.35 -22.57 -9.26
CA PRO A 6 7.87 -21.21 -9.31
C PRO A 6 8.50 -20.82 -7.97
N ASN A 7 9.63 -20.10 -8.04
CA ASN A 7 10.30 -19.54 -6.86
C ASN A 7 9.59 -18.28 -6.36
N LEU A 8 9.01 -17.50 -7.28
CA LEU A 8 8.33 -16.24 -7.00
C LEU A 8 6.93 -16.24 -7.61
N ALA A 9 5.94 -15.84 -6.83
CA ALA A 9 4.62 -15.47 -7.34
C ALA A 9 4.45 -13.95 -7.29
N ILE A 10 4.05 -13.33 -8.40
CA ILE A 10 3.65 -11.92 -8.45
C ILE A 10 2.12 -11.88 -8.36
N VAL A 11 1.61 -11.24 -7.31
CA VAL A 11 0.17 -11.06 -7.09
C VAL A 11 -0.22 -9.62 -7.37
N ILE A 12 -1.14 -9.43 -8.32
CA ILE A 12 -1.64 -8.13 -8.77
C ILE A 12 -3.14 -8.09 -8.52
N VAL A 13 -3.60 -7.13 -7.72
CA VAL A 13 -5.04 -6.88 -7.52
C VAL A 13 -5.47 -5.72 -8.40
N ASN A 14 -6.29 -6.02 -9.41
CA ASN A 14 -6.78 -5.03 -10.37
C ASN A 14 -8.21 -4.59 -10.05
N TRP A 15 -8.47 -3.30 -10.20
CA TRP A 15 -9.82 -2.74 -10.16
C TRP A 15 -9.95 -1.48 -11.02
N ASN A 16 -10.59 -1.61 -12.19
CA ASN A 16 -10.91 -0.52 -13.12
C ASN A 16 -9.70 0.33 -13.56
N VAL A 17 -8.56 -0.31 -13.87
CA VAL A 17 -7.35 0.33 -14.39
C VAL A 17 -6.73 -0.49 -15.54
N ARG A 18 -7.56 -0.92 -16.50
CA ARG A 18 -7.22 -1.82 -17.62
C ARG A 18 -5.90 -1.45 -18.31
N ASP A 19 -5.74 -0.19 -18.72
CA ASP A 19 -4.59 0.20 -19.54
C ASP A 19 -3.30 0.22 -18.71
N LEU A 20 -3.35 0.61 -17.44
CA LEU A 20 -2.21 0.52 -16.52
C LEU A 20 -1.84 -0.93 -16.21
N LEU A 21 -2.84 -1.80 -16.02
CA LEU A 21 -2.59 -3.24 -15.86
C LEU A 21 -1.92 -3.83 -17.10
N ARG A 22 -2.33 -3.42 -18.32
CA ARG A 22 -1.68 -3.85 -19.56
C ARG A 22 -0.19 -3.48 -19.56
N ASP A 23 0.15 -2.24 -19.22
CA ASP A 23 1.52 -1.75 -19.18
C ASP A 23 2.34 -2.51 -18.11
N CYS A 24 1.75 -2.77 -16.94
CA CYS A 24 2.35 -3.57 -15.88
C CYS A 24 2.68 -5.00 -16.35
N LEU A 25 1.71 -5.68 -16.95
CA LEU A 25 1.89 -7.06 -17.45
C LEU A 25 2.90 -7.12 -18.62
N ALA A 26 2.90 -6.14 -19.51
CA ALA A 26 3.90 -6.02 -20.57
C ALA A 26 5.31 -5.83 -20.00
N ALA A 27 5.48 -5.02 -18.95
CA ALA A 27 6.77 -4.85 -18.27
C ALA A 27 7.22 -6.14 -17.58
N ILE A 28 6.32 -6.89 -16.95
CA ILE A 28 6.64 -8.20 -16.36
C ILE A 28 7.07 -9.18 -17.44
N ALA A 29 6.35 -9.25 -18.58
CA ALA A 29 6.68 -10.13 -19.69
C ALA A 29 8.06 -9.82 -20.32
N SER A 30 8.50 -8.57 -20.26
CA SER A 30 9.80 -8.12 -20.77
C SER A 30 10.92 -8.14 -19.71
N SER A 31 10.65 -8.60 -18.50
CA SER A 31 11.65 -8.69 -17.42
C SER A 31 12.79 -9.63 -17.79
N THR A 32 13.99 -9.24 -17.38
CA THR A 32 15.25 -9.95 -17.67
C THR A 32 15.84 -10.56 -16.41
N GLY A 33 16.75 -11.51 -16.59
CA GLY A 33 17.48 -12.15 -15.47
C GLY A 33 16.69 -13.20 -14.70
N LEU A 34 15.52 -13.62 -15.21
CA LEU A 34 14.69 -14.69 -14.65
C LEU A 34 14.84 -15.96 -15.50
N ALA A 35 14.86 -17.13 -14.84
CA ALA A 35 14.82 -18.40 -15.53
C ALA A 35 13.38 -18.72 -16.00
N GLU A 36 13.25 -19.54 -17.04
CA GLU A 36 11.94 -19.97 -17.54
C GLU A 36 11.19 -20.76 -16.45
N GLY A 37 9.97 -20.32 -16.14
CA GLY A 37 9.13 -20.92 -15.11
C GLY A 37 9.50 -20.57 -13.67
N GLU A 38 10.49 -19.70 -13.45
CA GLU A 38 10.89 -19.23 -12.12
C GLU A 38 9.86 -18.31 -11.47
N VAL A 39 9.10 -17.59 -12.29
CA VAL A 39 8.07 -16.65 -11.85
C VAL A 39 6.70 -17.05 -12.39
N GLU A 40 5.68 -17.03 -11.55
CA GLU A 40 4.28 -17.03 -11.95
C GLU A 40 3.63 -15.68 -11.64
N THR A 41 2.67 -15.28 -12.45
CA THR A 41 1.92 -14.02 -12.25
C THR A 41 0.45 -14.34 -12.09
N ILE A 42 -0.13 -13.84 -10.99
CA ILE A 42 -1.54 -14.03 -10.63
C ILE A 42 -2.20 -12.66 -10.65
N VAL A 43 -3.18 -12.48 -11.50
CA VAL A 43 -4.01 -11.28 -11.57
C VAL A 43 -5.34 -11.58 -10.91
N VAL A 44 -5.65 -10.88 -9.83
CA VAL A 44 -6.97 -10.91 -9.21
C VAL A 44 -7.76 -9.72 -9.72
N ASP A 45 -8.72 -9.98 -10.62
CA ASP A 45 -9.64 -8.94 -11.06
C ASP A 45 -10.75 -8.76 -10.01
N ASN A 46 -10.76 -7.59 -9.41
CA ASN A 46 -11.60 -7.29 -8.25
C ASN A 46 -12.97 -6.73 -8.65
N ASP A 47 -13.64 -7.42 -9.60
CA ASP A 47 -14.93 -7.04 -10.18
C ASP A 47 -14.84 -5.72 -10.98
N SER A 48 -13.91 -5.68 -11.94
CA SER A 48 -13.73 -4.54 -12.83
C SER A 48 -14.81 -4.46 -13.90
N ALA A 49 -15.24 -3.23 -14.22
CA ALA A 49 -16.24 -2.95 -15.25
C ALA A 49 -15.64 -2.35 -16.55
N ASP A 50 -14.30 -2.36 -16.67
CA ASP A 50 -13.54 -1.70 -17.75
C ASP A 50 -12.89 -2.69 -18.74
N ASP A 51 -13.41 -3.90 -18.84
CA ASP A 51 -12.89 -5.00 -19.68
C ASP A 51 -11.47 -5.48 -19.30
N SER A 52 -10.96 -5.17 -18.10
CA SER A 52 -9.66 -5.63 -17.63
C SER A 52 -9.50 -7.15 -17.74
N ALA A 53 -10.46 -7.93 -17.25
CA ALA A 53 -10.42 -9.39 -17.29
C ALA A 53 -10.37 -9.95 -18.72
N ALA A 54 -11.15 -9.36 -19.64
CA ALA A 54 -11.15 -9.75 -21.06
C ALA A 54 -9.78 -9.44 -21.71
N MET A 55 -9.18 -8.30 -21.41
CA MET A 55 -7.85 -7.90 -21.88
C MET A 55 -6.79 -8.88 -21.40
N VAL A 56 -6.78 -9.25 -20.11
CA VAL A 56 -5.79 -10.21 -19.56
C VAL A 56 -5.90 -11.56 -20.27
N ARG A 57 -7.12 -12.08 -20.50
CA ARG A 57 -7.31 -13.37 -21.21
C ARG A 57 -6.81 -13.32 -22.66
N ALA A 58 -7.03 -12.21 -23.33
CA ALA A 58 -6.69 -12.09 -24.74
C ALA A 58 -5.20 -11.81 -24.98
N GLU A 59 -4.60 -10.93 -24.18
CA GLU A 59 -3.27 -10.39 -24.43
C GLU A 59 -2.18 -11.08 -23.56
N PHE A 60 -2.55 -11.62 -22.38
CA PHE A 60 -1.61 -12.21 -21.41
C PHE A 60 -2.06 -13.62 -20.94
N PRO A 61 -2.25 -14.58 -21.83
CA PRO A 61 -2.75 -15.92 -21.48
C PRO A 61 -1.79 -16.72 -20.56
N TRP A 62 -0.58 -16.26 -20.37
CA TRP A 62 0.39 -16.81 -19.42
C TRP A 62 0.14 -16.37 -17.97
N ALA A 63 -0.61 -15.30 -17.73
CA ALA A 63 -0.99 -14.84 -16.40
C ALA A 63 -2.21 -15.64 -15.90
N HIS A 64 -2.15 -16.08 -14.65
CA HIS A 64 -3.28 -16.75 -13.99
C HIS A 64 -4.30 -15.70 -13.55
N LEU A 65 -5.42 -15.59 -14.26
CA LEU A 65 -6.51 -14.67 -13.94
C LEU A 65 -7.50 -15.31 -12.98
N ILE A 66 -7.78 -14.60 -11.88
CA ILE A 66 -8.83 -14.93 -10.91
C ILE A 66 -9.84 -13.78 -10.89
N GLU A 67 -11.10 -14.06 -11.22
CA GLU A 67 -12.19 -13.10 -11.08
C GLU A 67 -12.86 -13.30 -9.73
N SER A 68 -12.79 -12.28 -8.86
CA SER A 68 -13.29 -12.35 -7.48
C SER A 68 -14.82 -12.30 -7.37
N GLY A 69 -15.52 -11.84 -8.43
CA GLY A 69 -16.98 -11.69 -8.48
C GLY A 69 -17.54 -10.59 -7.59
N ALA A 70 -16.69 -9.84 -6.89
CA ALA A 70 -17.04 -8.68 -6.07
C ALA A 70 -15.79 -7.87 -5.74
N ASN A 71 -15.91 -6.55 -5.49
CA ASN A 71 -14.79 -5.77 -4.98
C ASN A 71 -14.50 -6.12 -3.51
N LEU A 72 -13.51 -6.99 -3.30
CA LEU A 72 -13.05 -7.47 -1.99
C LEU A 72 -12.15 -6.44 -1.27
N GLY A 73 -11.70 -5.38 -1.97
CA GLY A 73 -10.63 -4.49 -1.53
C GLY A 73 -9.25 -5.05 -1.83
N PHE A 74 -8.22 -4.30 -1.46
CA PHE A 74 -6.83 -4.70 -1.72
C PHE A 74 -6.41 -5.89 -0.85
N ALA A 75 -6.71 -5.84 0.45
CA ALA A 75 -6.23 -6.84 1.40
C ALA A 75 -6.76 -8.26 1.12
N ASP A 76 -8.08 -8.41 0.93
CA ASP A 76 -8.66 -9.72 0.63
C ASP A 76 -8.41 -10.15 -0.82
N GLY A 77 -8.27 -9.21 -1.76
CA GLY A 77 -7.80 -9.49 -3.13
C GLY A 77 -6.38 -10.08 -3.14
N CYS A 78 -5.44 -9.50 -2.38
CA CYS A 78 -4.10 -10.05 -2.20
C CYS A 78 -4.13 -11.45 -1.57
N GLN A 79 -4.99 -11.66 -0.57
CA GLN A 79 -5.15 -12.96 0.07
C GLN A 79 -5.61 -14.03 -0.93
N LEU A 80 -6.58 -13.69 -1.78
CA LEU A 80 -7.07 -14.61 -2.81
C LEU A 80 -5.96 -15.03 -3.78
N GLY A 81 -5.13 -14.07 -4.25
CA GLY A 81 -3.99 -14.38 -5.09
C GLY A 81 -2.89 -15.18 -4.36
N TYR A 82 -2.68 -14.90 -3.07
CA TYR A 82 -1.72 -15.62 -2.24
C TYR A 82 -2.09 -17.09 -2.02
N GLU A 83 -3.37 -17.38 -1.85
CA GLU A 83 -3.89 -18.74 -1.69
C GLU A 83 -3.82 -19.56 -2.97
N ALA A 84 -3.75 -18.91 -4.13
CA ALA A 84 -3.63 -19.55 -5.44
C ALA A 84 -2.22 -20.03 -5.79
N THR A 85 -1.22 -19.74 -4.94
CA THR A 85 0.19 -20.12 -5.17
C THR A 85 0.79 -20.84 -3.98
N ALA A 86 1.81 -21.67 -4.23
CA ALA A 86 2.66 -22.27 -3.21
C ALA A 86 4.10 -21.72 -3.24
N ALA A 87 4.39 -20.69 -4.05
CA ALA A 87 5.73 -20.13 -4.19
C ALA A 87 6.31 -19.68 -2.84
N PRO A 88 7.60 -19.94 -2.54
CA PRO A 88 8.23 -19.57 -1.28
C PRO A 88 8.39 -18.05 -1.12
N PHE A 89 8.46 -17.32 -2.23
CA PHE A 89 8.47 -15.86 -2.24
C PHE A 89 7.25 -15.33 -2.96
N VAL A 90 6.68 -14.24 -2.45
CA VAL A 90 5.52 -13.59 -3.06
C VAL A 90 5.79 -12.09 -3.16
N MET A 91 5.58 -11.55 -4.35
CA MET A 91 5.64 -10.12 -4.62
C MET A 91 4.23 -9.58 -4.78
N LEU A 92 3.84 -8.64 -3.93
CA LEU A 92 2.67 -7.81 -4.19
C LEU A 92 3.09 -6.68 -5.12
N LEU A 93 2.35 -6.49 -6.18
CA LEU A 93 2.62 -5.47 -7.18
C LEU A 93 1.31 -4.79 -7.60
N ASN A 94 1.25 -3.48 -7.50
CA ASN A 94 0.07 -2.74 -7.93
C ASN A 94 -0.10 -2.78 -9.46
N PRO A 95 -1.34 -2.78 -9.97
CA PRO A 95 -1.61 -2.79 -11.41
C PRO A 95 -1.17 -1.50 -12.14
N ASP A 96 -0.90 -0.42 -11.40
CA ASP A 96 -0.42 0.87 -11.91
C ASP A 96 1.10 1.05 -11.70
N THR A 97 1.85 -0.06 -11.78
CA THR A 97 3.31 -0.07 -11.67
C THR A 97 3.97 -0.58 -12.95
N VAL A 98 5.17 -0.09 -13.21
CA VAL A 98 6.03 -0.55 -14.30
C VAL A 98 7.42 -0.86 -13.73
N PRO A 99 7.74 -2.15 -13.50
CA PRO A 99 9.08 -2.57 -13.07
C PRO A 99 10.15 -2.21 -14.10
N ASP A 100 11.32 -1.75 -13.64
CA ASP A 100 12.50 -1.70 -14.51
C ASP A 100 12.90 -3.15 -14.92
N PRO A 101 13.54 -3.37 -16.08
CA PRO A 101 13.69 -4.71 -16.67
C PRO A 101 14.30 -5.79 -15.76
N ASP A 102 15.24 -5.43 -14.89
CA ASP A 102 15.94 -6.35 -13.97
C ASP A 102 15.39 -6.30 -12.54
N ALA A 103 14.38 -5.46 -12.27
CA ALA A 103 13.89 -5.20 -10.91
C ALA A 103 13.37 -6.47 -10.22
N ILE A 104 12.57 -7.28 -10.93
CA ILE A 104 11.95 -8.50 -10.35
C ILE A 104 13.03 -9.54 -10.04
N ALA A 105 13.95 -9.81 -10.97
CA ALA A 105 15.05 -10.75 -10.77
C ALA A 105 15.94 -10.32 -9.60
N SER A 106 16.28 -9.02 -9.55
CA SER A 106 17.10 -8.45 -8.48
C SER A 106 16.40 -8.46 -7.12
N MET A 107 15.06 -8.28 -7.06
CA MET A 107 14.28 -8.46 -5.85
C MET A 107 14.34 -9.92 -5.35
N LEU A 108 14.10 -10.87 -6.25
CA LEU A 108 14.17 -12.30 -5.94
C LEU A 108 15.56 -12.70 -5.45
N ALA A 109 16.61 -12.34 -6.18
CA ALA A 109 18.00 -12.63 -5.79
C ALA A 109 18.36 -12.04 -4.43
N THR A 110 17.89 -10.82 -4.12
CA THR A 110 18.17 -10.16 -2.84
C THR A 110 17.49 -10.88 -1.67
N ILE A 111 16.19 -11.19 -1.78
CA ILE A 111 15.44 -11.81 -0.67
C ILE A 111 15.80 -13.28 -0.47
N SER A 112 16.13 -14.01 -1.56
CA SER A 112 16.55 -15.40 -1.48
C SER A 112 18.00 -15.55 -0.99
N GLY A 113 18.83 -14.53 -1.16
CA GLY A 113 20.23 -14.54 -0.77
C GLY A 113 20.50 -14.32 0.73
N ASP A 114 19.53 -13.93 1.53
CA ASP A 114 19.64 -13.79 2.99
C ASP A 114 18.38 -14.30 3.69
N ASP A 115 18.52 -15.39 4.42
CA ASP A 115 17.41 -16.07 5.10
C ASP A 115 16.80 -15.26 6.27
N ARG A 116 17.41 -14.13 6.64
CA ARG A 116 16.86 -13.25 7.69
C ARG A 116 15.85 -12.24 7.12
N ILE A 117 15.82 -12.06 5.79
CA ILE A 117 14.92 -11.10 5.14
C ILE A 117 13.52 -11.68 5.07
N GLY A 118 12.59 -11.10 5.82
CA GLY A 118 11.17 -11.43 5.76
C GLY A 118 10.42 -10.61 4.71
N ILE A 119 10.75 -9.32 4.60
CA ILE A 119 10.15 -8.38 3.63
C ILE A 119 11.23 -7.52 2.99
N LEU A 120 11.13 -7.33 1.67
CA LEU A 120 11.95 -6.44 0.87
C LEU A 120 11.05 -5.51 0.06
N GLY A 121 11.14 -4.19 0.27
CA GLY A 121 10.49 -3.18 -0.56
C GLY A 121 11.42 -2.62 -1.61
N SER A 122 10.87 -2.18 -2.74
CA SER A 122 11.59 -1.52 -3.82
C SER A 122 11.54 0.01 -3.72
N ARG A 123 12.44 0.66 -4.45
CA ARG A 123 12.37 2.09 -4.73
C ARG A 123 11.20 2.37 -5.68
N LEU A 124 10.25 3.18 -5.24
CA LEU A 124 9.19 3.68 -6.12
C LEU A 124 9.61 5.02 -6.73
N ARG A 125 9.32 5.17 -8.02
CA ARG A 125 9.60 6.36 -8.82
C ARG A 125 8.28 6.88 -9.41
N ASN A 126 8.07 8.19 -9.37
CA ASN A 126 6.95 8.84 -10.07
C ASN A 126 7.18 8.80 -11.58
N THR A 127 6.13 9.04 -12.35
CA THR A 127 6.20 9.08 -13.84
C THR A 127 7.09 10.17 -14.40
N ASP A 128 7.38 11.23 -13.62
CA ASP A 128 8.33 12.29 -13.95
C ASP A 128 9.79 11.93 -13.61
N GLY A 129 10.04 10.72 -13.11
CA GLY A 129 11.35 10.24 -12.70
C GLY A 129 11.75 10.59 -11.26
N SER A 130 10.99 11.43 -10.57
CA SER A 130 11.28 11.81 -9.18
C SER A 130 11.04 10.65 -8.21
N PHE A 131 11.74 10.68 -7.08
CA PHE A 131 11.56 9.69 -6.01
C PHE A 131 10.17 9.80 -5.38
N GLN A 132 9.52 8.66 -5.18
CA GLN A 132 8.23 8.59 -4.51
C GLN A 132 8.42 8.31 -3.01
N ARG A 133 8.18 9.33 -2.19
CA ARG A 133 8.38 9.26 -0.72
C ARG A 133 7.59 8.13 -0.04
N ALA A 134 6.46 7.74 -0.65
CA ALA A 134 5.61 6.65 -0.17
C ALA A 134 6.19 5.24 -0.44
N SER A 135 7.46 5.10 -0.85
CA SER A 135 8.16 3.81 -0.93
C SER A 135 8.26 3.11 0.44
N GLY A 136 8.25 3.87 1.53
CA GLY A 136 8.34 3.36 2.89
C GLY A 136 8.60 4.46 3.91
N GLY A 137 8.94 4.10 5.16
CA GLY A 137 9.22 5.09 6.19
C GLY A 137 9.30 4.52 7.60
N ALA A 138 9.07 5.38 8.60
CA ALA A 138 8.93 4.98 9.99
C ALA A 138 7.47 4.67 10.34
N PHE A 139 7.26 3.78 11.29
CA PHE A 139 5.91 3.55 11.79
C PHE A 139 5.28 4.84 12.33
N PRO A 140 3.97 5.03 12.11
CA PRO A 140 3.28 6.17 12.68
C PRO A 140 3.31 6.08 14.20
N THR A 141 3.74 7.20 14.85
CA THR A 141 3.72 7.41 16.28
C THR A 141 2.85 8.61 16.61
N LEU A 142 2.34 8.71 17.83
CA LEU A 142 1.59 9.91 18.25
C LEU A 142 2.46 11.17 18.11
N GLY A 143 3.80 11.05 18.30
CA GLY A 143 4.74 12.16 18.17
C GLY A 143 4.84 12.67 16.72
N ASN A 144 5.08 11.78 15.73
CA ASN A 144 5.17 12.22 14.33
C ASN A 144 3.82 12.67 13.76
N LEU A 145 2.71 12.09 14.22
CA LEU A 145 1.37 12.55 13.86
C LEU A 145 1.11 13.95 14.43
N ALA A 146 1.39 14.16 15.72
CA ALA A 146 1.25 15.49 16.33
C ALA A 146 2.13 16.52 15.61
N TRP A 147 3.39 16.16 15.29
CA TRP A 147 4.30 17.02 14.54
C TRP A 147 3.70 17.47 13.20
N ASN A 148 3.15 16.54 12.45
CA ASN A 148 2.61 16.81 11.11
C ASN A 148 1.24 17.48 11.13
N TYR A 149 0.35 17.07 12.05
CA TYR A 149 -1.03 17.51 12.04
C TYR A 149 -1.30 18.74 12.91
N LEU A 150 -0.52 18.97 13.99
CA LEU A 150 -0.69 20.09 14.91
C LEU A 150 0.28 21.24 14.63
N PHE A 151 0.90 21.28 13.45
CA PHE A 151 1.84 22.34 13.00
C PHE A 151 3.06 22.54 13.92
N LEU A 152 3.44 21.52 14.70
CA LEU A 152 4.59 21.64 15.63
C LEU A 152 5.89 21.95 14.88
N GLY A 153 6.07 21.46 13.65
CA GLY A 153 7.22 21.78 12.81
C GLY A 153 7.33 23.24 12.38
N ALA A 154 6.27 24.05 12.55
CA ALA A 154 6.30 25.49 12.29
C ALA A 154 6.84 26.30 13.49
N VAL A 155 6.77 25.74 14.70
CA VAL A 155 7.11 26.43 15.95
C VAL A 155 8.27 25.80 16.70
N LEU A 156 8.58 24.54 16.46
CA LEU A 156 9.63 23.80 17.13
C LEU A 156 10.87 23.60 16.24
N PRO A 157 12.07 23.57 16.82
CA PRO A 157 13.32 23.33 16.09
C PRO A 157 13.30 21.98 15.37
N ARG A 158 13.78 21.93 14.11
CA ARG A 158 13.86 20.72 13.30
C ARG A 158 14.61 19.54 13.96
N ARG A 159 15.58 19.83 14.85
CA ARG A 159 16.30 18.79 15.61
C ARG A 159 15.41 17.96 16.53
N TRP A 160 14.20 18.42 16.81
CA TRP A 160 13.19 17.70 17.60
C TRP A 160 12.17 16.94 16.73
N ALA A 161 12.32 17.05 15.41
CA ALA A 161 11.43 16.34 14.49
C ALA A 161 11.57 14.83 14.71
N PRO A 162 10.46 14.11 14.93
CA PRO A 162 10.48 12.66 14.98
C PRO A 162 10.77 12.09 13.60
N ARG A 163 11.15 10.79 13.54
CA ARG A 163 11.30 10.09 12.27
C ARG A 163 10.03 10.24 11.42
N ALA A 164 10.21 10.56 10.15
CA ALA A 164 9.09 10.78 9.23
C ALA A 164 8.38 9.48 8.89
N VAL A 165 7.04 9.53 8.80
CA VAL A 165 6.23 8.36 8.39
C VAL A 165 6.55 7.96 6.95
N TYR A 166 6.80 8.93 6.07
CA TYR A 166 7.27 8.72 4.70
C TYR A 166 8.74 9.12 4.58
N LEU A 167 9.47 8.45 3.69
CA LEU A 167 10.85 8.82 3.42
C LEU A 167 10.95 10.28 2.98
N ASP A 168 11.89 11.03 3.56
CA ASP A 168 12.09 12.46 3.26
C ASP A 168 12.98 12.66 2.04
N ASP A 169 13.89 11.73 1.80
CA ASP A 169 14.87 11.69 0.72
C ASP A 169 14.91 10.33 0.04
N ASP A 170 15.64 10.23 -1.06
CA ASP A 170 15.87 9.01 -1.82
C ASP A 170 17.09 8.27 -1.23
N PRO A 171 16.90 7.26 -0.36
CA PRO A 171 18.03 6.58 0.27
C PRO A 171 18.75 5.68 -0.73
N SER A 172 20.06 5.57 -0.59
CA SER A 172 20.88 4.66 -1.39
C SER A 172 21.00 3.27 -0.74
N GLY A 173 21.25 2.25 -1.59
CA GLY A 173 21.57 0.89 -1.15
C GLY A 173 20.39 0.12 -0.56
N ILE A 174 20.72 -0.89 0.26
CA ILE A 174 19.75 -1.71 0.99
C ILE A 174 19.87 -1.37 2.47
N ARG A 175 18.75 -1.11 3.13
CA ARG A 175 18.76 -0.71 4.54
C ARG A 175 17.52 -1.17 5.30
N PRO A 176 17.61 -1.37 6.63
CA PRO A 176 16.46 -1.60 7.48
C PRO A 176 15.50 -0.40 7.47
N ILE A 177 14.21 -0.70 7.48
CA ILE A 177 13.13 0.29 7.50
C ILE A 177 11.97 -0.27 8.33
N ASP A 178 11.10 0.61 8.86
CA ASP A 178 9.99 0.12 9.66
C ASP A 178 8.87 -0.47 8.77
N TRP A 179 8.57 0.16 7.64
CA TRP A 179 7.58 -0.34 6.69
C TRP A 179 7.93 0.04 5.25
N VAL A 180 7.45 -0.76 4.31
CA VAL A 180 7.53 -0.56 2.86
C VAL A 180 6.15 -0.62 2.23
N SER A 181 5.99 0.05 1.09
CA SER A 181 4.70 0.18 0.40
C SER A 181 4.20 -1.11 -0.21
N GLY A 182 2.93 -1.42 0.00
CA GLY A 182 2.21 -2.49 -0.68
C GLY A 182 2.13 -2.34 -2.21
N ALA A 183 2.49 -1.16 -2.75
CA ALA A 183 2.56 -0.97 -4.21
C ALA A 183 3.63 -1.84 -4.87
N SER A 184 4.72 -2.14 -4.14
CA SER A 184 5.75 -3.11 -4.55
C SER A 184 6.52 -3.58 -3.33
N LEU A 185 6.19 -4.76 -2.84
CA LEU A 185 6.96 -5.45 -1.81
C LEU A 185 7.03 -6.95 -2.09
N THR A 186 8.17 -7.55 -1.78
CA THR A 186 8.37 -9.00 -1.84
C THR A 186 8.53 -9.53 -0.43
N PHE A 187 7.88 -10.64 -0.12
CA PHE A 187 8.01 -11.28 1.19
C PHE A 187 8.28 -12.79 1.08
N ARG A 188 8.92 -13.31 2.11
CA ARG A 188 9.10 -14.74 2.33
C ARG A 188 7.81 -15.30 2.93
N ARG A 189 7.24 -16.34 2.33
CA ARG A 189 5.98 -16.98 2.79
C ARG A 189 6.07 -17.41 4.26
N GLU A 190 7.20 -17.98 4.66
CA GLU A 190 7.44 -18.43 6.03
C GLU A 190 7.35 -17.29 7.06
N ALA A 191 7.82 -16.07 6.69
CA ALA A 191 7.79 -14.91 7.55
C ALA A 191 6.37 -14.35 7.78
N VAL A 192 5.48 -14.57 6.82
CA VAL A 192 4.11 -14.02 6.82
C VAL A 192 3.09 -15.00 7.38
N GLY A 193 3.28 -16.31 7.10
CA GLY A 193 2.33 -17.36 7.50
C GLY A 193 1.11 -17.44 6.58
N PRO A 194 -0.01 -18.04 7.04
CA PRO A 194 -1.14 -18.38 6.17
C PRO A 194 -1.97 -17.16 5.72
N ARG A 195 -1.83 -16.02 6.37
CA ARG A 195 -2.58 -14.82 6.06
C ARG A 195 -1.69 -13.59 5.93
N ILE A 196 -1.79 -12.90 4.76
CA ILE A 196 -0.96 -11.71 4.52
C ILE A 196 -1.42 -10.54 5.40
N PHE A 197 -2.70 -10.16 5.32
CA PHE A 197 -3.23 -8.98 5.98
C PHE A 197 -4.34 -9.33 6.97
N HIS A 198 -4.49 -8.53 8.01
CA HIS A 198 -5.58 -8.70 8.96
C HIS A 198 -6.95 -8.42 8.29
N PRO A 199 -8.00 -9.22 8.55
CA PRO A 199 -9.30 -9.13 7.87
C PRO A 199 -10.05 -7.79 8.03
N GLU A 200 -9.68 -6.96 8.99
CA GLU A 200 -10.29 -5.64 9.16
C GLU A 200 -9.80 -4.60 8.15
N PHE A 201 -8.68 -4.87 7.44
CA PHE A 201 -8.21 -3.99 6.38
C PHE A 201 -9.00 -4.25 5.09
N PHE A 202 -9.44 -3.17 4.48
CA PHE A 202 -9.91 -3.16 3.10
C PHE A 202 -8.82 -2.60 2.19
N MET A 203 -8.20 -1.49 2.62
CA MET A 203 -7.12 -0.76 1.94
C MET A 203 -6.52 0.27 2.90
N PHE A 204 -5.23 0.54 2.79
CA PHE A 204 -4.40 1.49 3.55
C PHE A 204 -4.06 1.09 4.98
N GLY A 205 -2.77 0.97 5.25
CA GLY A 205 -2.18 0.64 6.55
C GLY A 205 -1.99 -0.86 6.79
N GLU A 206 -2.46 -1.72 5.89
CA GLU A 206 -2.22 -3.16 5.89
C GLU A 206 -0.74 -3.49 5.69
N ASP A 207 -0.04 -2.72 4.87
CA ASP A 207 1.39 -2.83 4.62
C ASP A 207 2.22 -2.51 5.88
N MET A 208 1.84 -1.46 6.63
CA MET A 208 2.46 -1.13 7.92
C MET A 208 2.22 -2.24 8.97
N GLU A 209 1.00 -2.80 9.03
CA GLU A 209 0.69 -3.90 9.96
C GLU A 209 1.48 -5.15 9.61
N LEU A 210 1.57 -5.51 8.34
CA LEU A 210 2.35 -6.64 7.88
C LEU A 210 3.82 -6.49 8.27
N CYS A 211 4.42 -5.33 8.01
CA CYS A 211 5.82 -5.06 8.36
C CYS A 211 6.06 -5.11 9.88
N ASP A 212 5.16 -4.53 10.70
CA ASP A 212 5.26 -4.56 12.16
C ASP A 212 5.18 -6.00 12.69
N ARG A 213 4.25 -6.80 12.17
CA ARG A 213 4.06 -8.20 12.56
C ARG A 213 5.25 -9.07 12.20
N VAL A 214 5.78 -8.92 10.99
CA VAL A 214 6.96 -9.66 10.50
C VAL A 214 8.22 -9.26 11.29
N ALA A 215 8.42 -7.96 11.54
CA ALA A 215 9.54 -7.48 12.36
C ALA A 215 9.47 -7.99 13.82
N ARG A 216 8.28 -8.01 14.42
CA ARG A 216 8.09 -8.58 15.79
C ARG A 216 8.33 -10.08 15.85
N ALA A 217 8.15 -10.79 14.74
CA ALA A 217 8.49 -12.21 14.64
C ALA A 217 10.00 -12.46 14.47
N GLY A 218 10.83 -11.40 14.45
CA GLY A 218 12.30 -11.50 14.38
C GLY A 218 12.88 -11.40 12.96
N TRP A 219 12.06 -11.20 11.93
CA TRP A 219 12.50 -11.04 10.56
C TRP A 219 12.92 -9.60 10.25
N GLN A 220 13.79 -9.45 9.25
CA GLN A 220 14.18 -8.13 8.76
C GLN A 220 13.17 -7.60 7.75
N VAL A 221 12.85 -6.32 7.89
CA VAL A 221 12.13 -5.52 6.89
C VAL A 221 13.13 -4.55 6.27
N LEU A 222 13.39 -4.70 4.97
CA LEU A 222 14.40 -3.93 4.26
C LEU A 222 13.78 -3.11 3.12
N TYR A 223 14.33 -1.94 2.88
CA TYR A 223 14.14 -1.16 1.67
C TYR A 223 15.37 -1.30 0.78
N SER A 224 15.15 -1.44 -0.53
CA SER A 224 16.22 -1.46 -1.51
C SER A 224 16.07 -0.36 -2.55
N ALA A 225 17.08 0.47 -2.68
CA ALA A 225 17.19 1.46 -3.75
C ALA A 225 17.76 0.87 -5.06
N ARG A 226 18.20 -0.39 -5.05
CA ARG A 226 18.77 -1.05 -6.23
C ARG A 226 17.71 -1.43 -7.25
N GLN A 227 16.50 -1.73 -6.80
CA GLN A 227 15.38 -2.10 -7.64
C GLN A 227 14.40 -0.94 -7.73
N THR A 228 14.21 -0.43 -8.94
CA THR A 228 13.29 0.70 -9.18
C THR A 228 12.04 0.22 -9.89
N ILE A 229 10.91 0.70 -9.42
CA ILE A 229 9.60 0.45 -10.01
C ILE A 229 8.89 1.78 -10.17
N THR A 230 8.51 2.11 -11.40
CA THR A 230 7.70 3.30 -11.67
C THR A 230 6.27 3.03 -11.21
N HIS A 231 5.70 3.92 -10.42
CA HIS A 231 4.34 3.79 -9.89
C HIS A 231 3.52 5.02 -10.27
N HIS A 232 2.47 4.82 -11.04
CA HIS A 232 1.56 5.85 -11.54
C HIS A 232 0.60 6.35 -10.45
N HIS A 233 1.12 6.52 -9.23
CA HIS A 233 0.42 6.79 -7.97
C HIS A 233 -0.89 7.56 -8.12
N GLY A 234 -1.94 7.02 -7.52
CA GLY A 234 -3.21 7.72 -7.32
C GLY A 234 -4.16 7.75 -8.51
N GLN A 235 -3.89 7.05 -9.61
CA GLN A 235 -4.85 6.96 -10.73
C GLN A 235 -6.15 6.29 -10.29
N SER A 236 -6.06 5.17 -9.57
CA SER A 236 -7.21 4.49 -8.96
C SER A 236 -7.82 5.33 -7.82
N PHE A 237 -6.98 6.00 -7.02
CA PHE A 237 -7.40 6.80 -5.86
C PHE A 237 -7.94 8.18 -6.27
N ALA A 238 -7.34 8.84 -7.27
CA ALA A 238 -7.77 10.18 -7.72
C ALA A 238 -9.18 10.17 -8.31
N ARG A 239 -9.59 9.05 -8.93
CA ARG A 239 -10.95 8.85 -9.45
C ARG A 239 -11.99 8.64 -8.34
N GLN A 240 -11.58 8.28 -7.11
CA GLN A 240 -12.46 7.89 -6.01
C GLN A 240 -12.32 8.74 -4.75
N ARG A 241 -12.29 10.05 -4.86
CA ARG A 241 -12.34 10.96 -3.69
C ARG A 241 -13.70 10.95 -2.97
N SER A 242 -14.35 9.79 -2.87
CA SER A 242 -15.61 9.64 -2.11
C SER A 242 -15.36 9.71 -0.59
N LEU A 243 -16.39 9.99 0.20
CA LEU A 243 -16.30 9.93 1.67
C LEU A 243 -15.96 8.54 2.17
N GLU A 244 -16.32 7.52 1.41
CA GLU A 244 -16.04 6.11 1.74
C GLU A 244 -14.56 5.79 1.63
N VAL A 245 -13.90 6.26 0.57
CA VAL A 245 -12.45 6.12 0.40
C VAL A 245 -11.70 6.88 1.50
N LEU A 246 -12.11 8.11 1.82
CA LEU A 246 -11.52 8.86 2.94
C LEU A 246 -11.72 8.15 4.29
N ALA A 247 -12.87 7.49 4.48
CA ALA A 247 -13.11 6.68 5.67
C ALA A 247 -12.17 5.47 5.73
N THR A 248 -11.84 4.86 4.60
CA THR A 248 -10.89 3.74 4.52
C THR A 248 -9.47 4.20 4.87
N VAL A 249 -9.02 5.33 4.30
CA VAL A 249 -7.73 5.97 4.64
C VAL A 249 -7.59 6.28 6.14
N TYR A 250 -8.70 6.63 6.79
CA TYR A 250 -8.70 6.88 8.23
C TYR A 250 -8.73 5.57 9.06
N LYS A 251 -9.48 4.56 8.60
CA LYS A 251 -9.69 3.30 9.33
C LYS A 251 -8.42 2.48 9.50
N GLY A 252 -7.62 2.35 8.45
CA GLY A 252 -6.43 1.50 8.43
C GLY A 252 -5.40 1.88 9.50
N PRO A 253 -4.83 3.09 9.49
CA PRO A 253 -3.91 3.53 10.54
C PRO A 253 -4.55 3.55 11.94
N ARG A 254 -5.85 3.84 12.05
CA ARG A 254 -6.59 3.77 13.31
C ARG A 254 -6.63 2.36 13.88
N PHE A 255 -6.77 1.36 13.02
CA PHE A 255 -6.70 -0.04 13.40
C PHE A 255 -5.30 -0.42 13.88
N PHE A 256 -4.25 0.00 13.16
CA PHE A 256 -2.85 -0.17 13.55
C PHE A 256 -2.56 0.36 14.97
N PHE A 257 -3.10 1.56 15.31
CA PHE A 257 -2.98 2.10 16.67
C PHE A 257 -3.74 1.29 17.71
N ARG A 258 -4.88 0.73 17.35
CA ARG A 258 -5.68 -0.12 18.26
C ARG A 258 -4.98 -1.43 18.59
N GLN A 259 -4.48 -2.13 17.58
CA GLN A 259 -3.84 -3.46 17.70
C GLN A 259 -2.55 -3.41 18.51
N GLY A 260 -1.66 -2.49 18.20
CA GLY A 260 -0.33 -2.47 18.78
C GLY A 260 -0.18 -1.64 20.05
N ARG A 261 -1.10 -0.71 20.36
CA ARG A 261 -0.90 0.35 21.37
C ARG A 261 -2.10 0.62 22.26
N GLY A 262 -3.20 -0.07 22.06
CA GLY A 262 -4.39 -0.01 22.91
C GLY A 262 -5.33 1.16 22.66
N THR A 263 -6.41 1.21 23.45
CA THR A 263 -7.52 2.16 23.27
C THR A 263 -7.10 3.62 23.49
N ALA A 264 -6.23 3.89 24.47
CA ALA A 264 -5.76 5.25 24.76
C ALA A 264 -4.98 5.84 23.58
N ALA A 265 -4.07 5.08 22.98
CA ALA A 265 -3.32 5.52 21.81
C ALA A 265 -4.23 5.75 20.59
N ARG A 266 -5.26 4.91 20.41
CA ARG A 266 -6.27 5.10 19.36
C ARG A 266 -7.06 6.39 19.58
N LEU A 267 -7.49 6.69 20.81
CA LEU A 267 -8.21 7.93 21.12
C LEU A 267 -7.32 9.16 20.91
N ALA A 268 -6.05 9.08 21.29
CA ALA A 268 -5.08 10.14 21.02
C ALA A 268 -4.85 10.35 19.51
N TYR A 269 -4.78 9.28 18.73
CA TYR A 269 -4.76 9.33 17.26
C TYR A 269 -5.98 10.07 16.72
N ASP A 270 -7.19 9.66 17.15
CA ASP A 270 -8.45 10.27 16.74
C ASP A 270 -8.45 11.79 17.08
N ALA A 271 -8.01 12.18 18.27
CA ALA A 271 -7.95 13.57 18.73
C ALA A 271 -6.94 14.40 17.91
N ILE A 272 -5.73 13.88 17.68
CA ILE A 272 -4.69 14.58 16.90
C ILE A 272 -5.19 14.86 15.49
N LEU A 273 -5.79 13.87 14.82
CA LEU A 273 -6.30 14.05 13.47
C LEU A 273 -7.51 15.00 13.44
N PHE A 274 -8.42 14.89 14.40
CA PHE A 274 -9.57 15.77 14.48
C PHE A 274 -9.12 17.24 14.63
N VAL A 275 -8.27 17.55 15.61
CA VAL A 275 -7.74 18.90 15.82
C VAL A 275 -6.96 19.38 14.59
N GLY A 276 -6.12 18.52 14.02
CA GLY A 276 -5.32 18.84 12.84
C GLY A 276 -6.15 19.19 11.60
N TYR A 277 -7.20 18.43 11.31
CA TYR A 277 -8.08 18.72 10.18
C TYR A 277 -9.08 19.84 10.45
N ALA A 278 -9.56 20.00 11.69
CA ALA A 278 -10.41 21.13 12.07
C ALA A 278 -9.64 22.47 11.94
N SER A 279 -8.41 22.51 12.43
CA SER A 279 -7.52 23.67 12.28
C SER A 279 -7.26 24.01 10.80
N ARG A 280 -6.95 23.02 9.97
CA ARG A 280 -6.74 23.20 8.52
C ARG A 280 -8.02 23.71 7.84
N TRP A 281 -9.15 23.15 8.17
CA TRP A 281 -10.43 23.62 7.64
C TRP A 281 -10.67 25.09 7.98
N ALA A 282 -10.51 25.49 9.24
CA ALA A 282 -10.67 26.87 9.66
C ALA A 282 -9.68 27.82 8.98
N ILE A 283 -8.37 27.50 9.01
CA ILE A 283 -7.30 28.33 8.45
C ILE A 283 -7.48 28.48 6.93
N PHE A 284 -7.68 27.40 6.19
CA PHE A 284 -7.80 27.46 4.74
C PHE A 284 -9.13 28.07 4.29
N SER A 285 -10.21 27.96 5.08
CA SER A 285 -11.45 28.67 4.82
C SER A 285 -11.26 30.18 4.95
N LEU A 286 -10.57 30.64 6.01
CA LEU A 286 -10.23 32.05 6.20
C LEU A 286 -9.30 32.57 5.10
N LEU A 287 -8.26 31.84 4.78
CA LEU A 287 -7.33 32.22 3.69
C LEU A 287 -8.04 32.31 2.33
N ALA A 288 -8.97 31.42 2.05
CA ALA A 288 -9.77 31.45 0.83
C ALA A 288 -10.69 32.69 0.72
N LEU A 289 -11.12 33.22 1.86
CA LEU A 289 -11.91 34.50 1.93
C LEU A 289 -11.02 35.73 1.73
N VAL A 290 -9.83 35.75 2.36
CA VAL A 290 -8.92 36.93 2.34
C VAL A 290 -8.08 36.97 1.06
N ARG A 291 -7.64 35.81 0.57
CA ARG A 291 -6.84 35.66 -0.65
C ARG A 291 -7.46 34.57 -1.51
N PRO A 292 -8.40 34.90 -2.40
CA PRO A 292 -9.06 33.93 -3.25
C PRO A 292 -8.04 33.13 -4.07
N ASN A 293 -7.79 31.88 -3.67
CA ASN A 293 -6.95 30.92 -4.36
C ASN A 293 -7.69 29.58 -4.42
N ARG A 294 -7.71 28.95 -5.60
CA ARG A 294 -8.36 27.65 -5.82
C ARG A 294 -7.81 26.55 -4.89
N GLU A 295 -6.52 26.61 -4.56
CA GLU A 295 -5.87 25.65 -3.68
C GLU A 295 -6.37 25.75 -2.24
N TYR A 296 -6.52 26.97 -1.67
CA TYR A 296 -7.04 27.14 -0.31
C TYR A 296 -8.46 26.61 -0.17
N GLY A 297 -9.31 26.92 -1.16
CA GLY A 297 -10.67 26.38 -1.20
C GLY A 297 -10.70 24.85 -1.33
N ALA A 298 -9.79 24.26 -2.10
CA ALA A 298 -9.68 22.81 -2.25
C ALA A 298 -9.23 22.14 -0.93
N MET A 299 -8.23 22.72 -0.25
CA MET A 299 -7.73 22.22 1.05
C MET A 299 -8.77 22.32 2.16
N ALA A 300 -9.54 23.41 2.19
CA ALA A 300 -10.66 23.56 3.12
C ALA A 300 -11.74 22.49 2.89
N ARG A 301 -12.14 22.29 1.62
CA ARG A 301 -13.12 21.24 1.27
C ARG A 301 -12.62 19.84 1.62
N PHE A 302 -11.36 19.54 1.32
CA PHE A 302 -10.75 18.26 1.66
C PHE A 302 -10.78 18.01 3.18
N SER A 303 -10.33 19.00 3.98
CA SER A 303 -10.29 18.90 5.44
C SER A 303 -11.68 18.66 6.02
N ARG A 304 -12.70 19.39 5.55
CA ARG A 304 -14.10 19.18 5.96
C ARG A 304 -14.61 17.78 5.61
N ARG A 305 -14.30 17.28 4.41
CA ARG A 305 -14.71 15.93 3.99
C ARG A 305 -14.03 14.86 4.84
N TYR A 306 -12.75 15.06 5.20
CA TYR A 306 -12.03 14.11 6.04
C TYR A 306 -12.64 14.06 7.47
N LEU A 307 -13.00 15.21 8.05
CA LEU A 307 -13.73 15.27 9.33
C LEU A 307 -15.08 14.52 9.25
N GLY A 308 -15.80 14.66 8.14
CA GLY A 308 -17.02 13.90 7.89
C GLY A 308 -16.78 12.39 7.83
N ALA A 309 -15.70 11.95 7.18
CA ALA A 309 -15.32 10.55 7.12
C ALA A 309 -14.91 9.98 8.48
N MET A 310 -14.19 10.77 9.31
CA MET A 310 -13.88 10.42 10.70
C MET A 310 -15.15 10.23 11.52
N ALA A 311 -16.06 11.20 11.46
CA ALA A 311 -17.35 11.13 12.19
C ALA A 311 -18.15 9.89 11.77
N LYS A 312 -18.29 9.64 10.46
CA LYS A 312 -18.95 8.43 9.93
C LYS A 312 -18.29 7.15 10.47
N THR A 313 -16.96 7.12 10.59
CA THR A 313 -16.23 5.93 11.06
C THR A 313 -16.37 5.73 12.58
N ILE A 314 -16.36 6.81 13.36
CA ILE A 314 -16.44 6.76 14.83
C ILE A 314 -17.86 6.42 15.30
N PHE A 315 -18.87 7.01 14.67
CA PHE A 315 -20.26 6.91 15.12
C PHE A 315 -21.05 5.80 14.41
N ASN A 316 -20.74 5.45 13.15
CA ASN A 316 -21.33 4.26 12.52
C ASN A 316 -20.61 3.01 12.98
N ARG A 317 -21.15 2.36 13.99
CA ARG A 317 -20.82 0.97 14.35
C ARG A 317 -21.39 0.02 13.27
N GLN A 318 -20.81 0.00 12.07
CA GLN A 318 -21.01 -1.18 11.23
C GLN A 318 -20.28 -2.33 11.91
N PRO A 319 -20.96 -3.47 12.19
CA PRO A 319 -20.27 -4.68 12.59
C PRO A 319 -19.20 -4.97 11.54
N ALA A 320 -18.01 -5.44 12.00
CA ALA A 320 -17.02 -5.99 11.09
C ALA A 320 -17.78 -6.83 10.06
N ARG A 321 -17.52 -6.60 8.75
CA ARG A 321 -18.06 -7.50 7.72
C ARG A 321 -17.54 -8.88 8.09
N ARG A 322 -18.38 -9.71 8.69
CA ARG A 322 -18.15 -11.15 8.74
C ARG A 322 -18.05 -11.56 7.27
N GLY A 323 -16.86 -12.06 6.89
CA GLY A 323 -16.70 -12.68 5.61
C GLY A 323 -17.90 -13.59 5.41
N LYS A 324 -18.67 -13.39 4.34
CA LYS A 324 -19.55 -14.43 3.88
C LYS A 324 -18.63 -15.62 3.69
N GLU A 325 -18.87 -16.64 4.47
CA GLU A 325 -18.31 -17.96 4.28
C GLU A 325 -18.26 -18.23 2.77
N LEU A 326 -17.06 -18.49 2.28
CA LEU A 326 -16.87 -19.15 1.00
C LEU A 326 -17.50 -20.52 1.18
N ALA A 327 -18.82 -20.57 0.96
CA ALA A 327 -19.57 -21.80 0.95
C ALA A 327 -19.49 -22.39 -0.46
N ARG A 328 -18.73 -23.50 -0.56
CA ARG A 328 -18.82 -24.64 -1.50
C ARG A 328 -18.30 -24.43 -2.91
#